data_3e6248c25b823be136eaff50a5921d0d
#
_entry.id   3e6248c25b823be136eaff50a5921d0d
#
_cell.length_a   1.000
_cell.length_b   1.000
_cell.length_c   1.000
_cell.angle_alpha   90.00
_cell.angle_beta   90.00
_cell.angle_gamma   90.00
#
_symmetry.space_group_name_H-M   'P 1'
#
loop_
_entity.id
_entity.type
_entity.pdbx_description
1 polymer ?
#
loop_
_entity_poly.entity_id
_entity_poly.type
_entity_poly.pdbx_seq_one_letter_code
_entity_poly.pdbx_strand_id
1 'polypeptide(L)' 'MSLRRYAGRLRTRLAAVRLAAGARDLTALALDLGYADHSHFTNAFREEWGLPPSRFRGLRRA' A
#
# COMPACT_ATOMS: atom_id res chain seq x y z
N MET A 1 -10.32 -10.53 -15.86
CA MET A 1 -9.99 -9.68 -14.68
C MET A 1 -10.90 -8.47 -14.68
N SER A 2 -11.47 -8.14 -13.54
CA SER A 2 -12.34 -6.98 -13.45
C SER A 2 -11.51 -5.69 -13.35
N LEU A 3 -12.10 -4.59 -13.80
CA LEU A 3 -11.47 -3.27 -13.71
C LEU A 3 -11.13 -2.91 -12.27
N ARG A 4 -11.98 -3.31 -11.35
CA ARG A 4 -11.78 -3.07 -9.92
C ARG A 4 -10.52 -3.73 -9.41
N ARG A 5 -10.32 -4.98 -9.79
CA ARG A 5 -9.14 -5.73 -9.39
C ARG A 5 -7.87 -5.11 -9.95
N TYR A 6 -7.93 -4.73 -11.20
CA TYR A 6 -6.80 -4.10 -11.85
C TYR A 6 -6.41 -2.80 -11.15
N ALA A 7 -7.41 -1.96 -10.86
CA ALA A 7 -7.17 -0.69 -10.18
C ALA A 7 -6.62 -0.90 -8.77
N GLY A 8 -7.11 -1.92 -8.07
CA GLY A 8 -6.62 -2.25 -6.73
C GLY A 8 -5.17 -2.67 -6.74
N ARG A 9 -4.78 -3.49 -7.70
CA ARG A 9 -3.38 -3.92 -7.84
C ARG A 9 -2.46 -2.76 -8.16
N LEU A 10 -2.91 -1.87 -9.04
CA LEU A 10 -2.12 -0.71 -9.39
C LEU A 10 -1.90 0.19 -8.18
N ARG A 11 -2.94 0.36 -7.37
CA ARG A 11 -2.85 1.16 -6.15
C ARG A 11 -1.83 0.61 -5.17
N THR A 12 -1.86 -0.69 -4.92
CA THR A 12 -0.92 -1.30 -3.99
C THR A 12 0.50 -1.30 -4.55
N ARG A 13 0.65 -1.36 -5.86
CA ARG A 13 1.98 -1.22 -6.49
C ARG A 13 2.55 0.17 -6.29
N LEU A 14 1.72 1.18 -6.48
CA LEU A 14 2.15 2.55 -6.23
C LEU A 14 2.52 2.74 -4.76
N ALA A 15 1.77 2.10 -3.87
CA ALA A 15 2.09 2.14 -2.45
C ALA A 15 3.48 1.55 -2.18
N ALA A 16 3.79 0.40 -2.79
CA ALA A 16 5.08 -0.24 -2.63
C ALA A 16 6.21 0.67 -3.12
N VAL A 17 6.02 1.33 -4.25
CA VAL A 17 7.01 2.28 -4.78
C VAL A 17 7.22 3.44 -3.82
N ARG A 18 6.13 4.00 -3.27
CA ARG A 18 6.21 5.12 -2.34
C ARG A 18 6.88 4.72 -1.04
N LEU A 19 6.58 3.52 -0.55
CA LEU A 19 7.23 3.00 0.66
C LEU A 19 8.71 2.76 0.43
N ALA A 20 9.07 2.24 -0.72
CA ALA A 20 10.46 2.03 -1.10
C ALA A 20 11.20 3.36 -1.22
N ALA A 21 10.51 4.42 -1.59
CA ALA A 21 11.09 5.75 -1.70
C ALA A 21 11.17 6.49 -0.35
N GLY A 22 10.69 5.89 0.73
CA GLY A 22 10.83 6.45 2.07
C GLY A 22 9.60 7.10 2.66
N ALA A 23 8.41 6.82 2.13
CA ALA A 23 7.17 7.36 2.69
C ALA A 23 7.03 6.92 4.16
N ARG A 24 6.83 7.88 5.06
CA ARG A 24 6.76 7.62 6.49
C ARG A 24 5.34 7.60 7.05
N ASP A 25 4.52 8.53 6.59
CA ASP A 25 3.14 8.66 7.08
C ASP A 25 2.22 7.74 6.28
N LEU A 26 1.90 6.59 6.86
CA LEU A 26 1.08 5.58 6.19
C LEU A 26 -0.36 6.04 6.03
N THR A 27 -0.89 6.83 6.96
CA THR A 27 -2.24 7.35 6.84
C THR A 27 -2.34 8.33 5.68
N ALA A 28 -1.38 9.23 5.57
CA ALA A 28 -1.34 10.18 4.46
C ALA A 28 -1.19 9.45 3.13
N LEU A 29 -0.34 8.43 3.09
CA LEU A 29 -0.14 7.63 1.89
C LEU A 29 -1.44 6.94 1.47
N ALA A 30 -2.16 6.36 2.42
CA ALA A 30 -3.43 5.70 2.16
C ALA A 30 -4.43 6.66 1.51
N LEU A 31 -4.57 7.86 2.08
CA LEU A 31 -5.50 8.85 1.55
C LEU A 31 -5.07 9.35 0.18
N ASP A 32 -3.78 9.56 -0.02
CA ASP A 32 -3.23 9.97 -1.32
C ASP A 32 -3.54 8.98 -2.42
N LEU A 33 -3.53 7.69 -2.09
CA LEU A 33 -3.78 6.65 -3.07
C LEU A 33 -5.27 6.36 -3.26
N GLY A 34 -6.14 7.04 -2.51
CA GLY A 34 -7.58 6.92 -2.68
C GLY A 34 -8.25 5.89 -1.79
N TYR A 35 -7.59 5.42 -0.75
CA TYR A 35 -8.21 4.52 0.22
C TYR A 35 -9.06 5.32 1.21
N ALA A 36 -10.12 4.69 1.71
CA ALA A 36 -11.02 5.37 2.65
C ALA A 36 -10.34 5.68 3.98
N ASP A 37 -9.48 4.75 4.43
CA ASP A 37 -8.77 4.92 5.70
C ASP A 37 -7.56 4.00 5.73
N HIS A 38 -6.80 4.08 6.83
CA HIS A 38 -5.60 3.29 7.03
C HIS A 38 -5.88 1.78 7.06
N SER A 39 -6.98 1.39 7.67
CA SER A 39 -7.34 -0.03 7.76
C SER A 39 -7.61 -0.63 6.39
N HIS A 40 -8.34 0.11 5.56
CA HIS A 40 -8.65 -0.33 4.20
C HIS A 40 -7.36 -0.52 3.40
N PHE A 41 -6.45 0.44 3.50
CA PHE A 41 -5.16 0.37 2.85
C PHE A 41 -4.34 -0.83 3.33
N THR A 42 -4.24 -1.01 4.64
CA THR A 42 -3.47 -2.10 5.24
C THR A 42 -3.98 -3.45 4.76
N ASN A 43 -5.29 -3.64 4.77
CA ASN A 43 -5.89 -4.90 4.33
C ASN A 43 -5.64 -5.18 2.85
N ALA A 44 -5.82 -4.17 2.00
CA ALA A 44 -5.61 -4.31 0.57
C ALA A 44 -4.13 -4.61 0.26
N PHE A 45 -3.22 -3.91 0.93
CA PHE A 45 -1.79 -4.11 0.74
C PHE A 45 -1.38 -5.52 1.17
N ARG A 46 -1.88 -5.96 2.32
CA ARG A 46 -1.56 -7.29 2.83
C ARG A 46 -2.07 -8.40 1.92
N GLU A 47 -3.24 -8.23 1.33
CA GLU A 47 -3.78 -9.20 0.38
C GLU A 47 -2.89 -9.35 -0.84
N GLU A 48 -2.34 -8.26 -1.32
CA GLU A 48 -1.51 -8.26 -2.53
C GLU A 48 -0.07 -8.69 -2.25
N TRP A 49 0.50 -8.23 -1.15
CA TRP A 49 1.93 -8.42 -0.87
C TRP A 49 2.24 -9.42 0.23
N GLY A 50 1.23 -9.90 0.95
CA GLY A 50 1.40 -10.87 2.00
C GLY A 50 1.85 -10.31 3.35
N LEU A 51 2.07 -9.00 3.45
CA LEU A 51 2.47 -8.36 4.69
C LEU A 51 1.95 -6.92 4.72
N PRO A 52 1.77 -6.35 5.92
CA PRO A 52 1.26 -4.98 6.02
C PRO A 52 2.31 -3.94 5.58
N PRO A 53 1.87 -2.74 5.19
CA PRO A 53 2.77 -1.70 4.71
C PRO A 53 3.89 -1.35 5.69
N SER A 54 3.61 -1.37 6.99
CA SER A 54 4.62 -1.05 8.00
C SER A 54 5.78 -2.04 7.98
N ARG A 55 5.46 -3.31 7.74
CA ARG A 55 6.49 -4.35 7.64
C ARG A 55 7.25 -4.28 6.34
N PHE A 56 6.54 -4.03 5.26
CA PHE A 56 7.18 -3.86 3.95
C PHE A 56 8.21 -2.74 4.02
N ARG A 57 7.84 -1.63 4.66
CA ARG A 57 8.76 -0.51 4.84
C ARG A 57 9.99 -0.90 5.65
N GLY A 58 9.80 -1.74 6.67
CA GLY A 58 10.88 -2.22 7.51
C GLY A 58 11.90 -3.07 6.76
N LEU A 59 11.43 -3.90 5.84
CA LEU A 59 12.30 -4.77 5.05
C LEU A 59 13.27 -3.96 4.20
N ARG A 60 12.88 -2.77 3.80
CA ARG A 60 13.69 -1.89 2.97
C ARG A 60 14.94 -1.39 3.67
N ARG A 61 14.93 -1.41 4.97
CA ARG A 61 16.01 -0.82 5.77
C ARG A 61 17.19 -1.75 6.00
N ALA A 62 17.08 -2.95 5.54
CA ALA A 62 18.14 -3.94 5.74
C ALA A 62 19.45 -3.56 5.03
#